data_d72484c41cb9236e9ce756e9ef52b83e
#
_entry.id   d72484c41cb9236e9ce756e9ef52b83e
#
_cell.length_a   1.000
_cell.length_b   1.000
_cell.length_c   1.000
_cell.angle_alpha   90.00
_cell.angle_beta   90.00
_cell.angle_gamma   90.00
#
_symmetry.space_group_name_H-M   'P 1'
#
loop_
_entity.id
_entity.type
_entity.pdbx_description
1 polymer ?
#
loop_
_entity_poly.entity_id
_entity_poly.type
_entity_poly.pdbx_seq_one_letter_code
_entity_poly.pdbx_strand_id
1 'polypeptide(L)'
;MIAKAAAIQHGQAMTNYATKNNRADIVKTNHLSEGLPPMGMWDEMVLHQSMFKQKYAKKPIELTSIRFELSPSEEEARKWNIEDWQRCLDEFIHEIDHISKVSHIGKRKGKAATSVKPTIISNSQYFAALHRDSKSGIPHLHLVVNRIDMDGNLNDVKFIGERAVMAAKVVNQHHGWKDAMDIREKRIAKITNACLDVLRSMSAFDWNVYADKLRTKGYDIELIRDKTDQAKVHGYRFKFGRSTIKASELGVGRSLTVSKIENTFRRLSPQPTPVAVGQRPASSVPSDTTMDSQNAAVSSGRSRTVNDGKLVLPAR
;
A
#
# COMPACT_ATOMS: atom_id res chain seq x y z
N MET A 1 -4.19 14.34 -5.88
CA MET A 1 -3.60 13.57 -7.01
C MET A 1 -3.30 12.15 -6.59
N ILE A 2 -3.44 11.19 -7.51
CA ILE A 2 -2.96 9.82 -7.38
C ILE A 2 -1.83 9.65 -8.40
N ALA A 3 -0.69 9.13 -7.98
CA ALA A 3 0.39 8.77 -8.88
C ALA A 3 0.73 7.28 -8.80
N LYS A 4 0.99 6.68 -9.95
CA LYS A 4 1.50 5.32 -10.08
C LYS A 4 2.75 5.35 -10.95
N ALA A 5 3.72 4.48 -10.66
CA ALA A 5 4.91 4.35 -11.47
C ALA A 5 5.38 2.91 -11.57
N ALA A 6 6.03 2.60 -12.67
CA ALA A 6 6.70 1.32 -12.90
C ALA A 6 7.86 1.51 -13.90
N ALA A 7 8.96 0.82 -13.66
CA ALA A 7 9.98 0.65 -14.69
C ALA A 7 9.55 -0.45 -15.67
N ILE A 8 9.81 -0.24 -16.96
CA ILE A 8 9.32 -1.07 -18.05
C ILE A 8 10.41 -1.37 -19.09
N GLN A 9 10.27 -2.52 -19.75
CA GLN A 9 11.08 -2.90 -20.91
C GLN A 9 10.45 -2.48 -22.25
N HIS A 10 9.10 -2.37 -22.27
CA HIS A 10 8.32 -2.22 -23.50
C HIS A 10 7.99 -0.74 -23.76
N GLY A 11 9.04 0.10 -23.91
CA GLY A 11 8.84 1.53 -24.12
C GLY A 11 8.03 1.84 -25.36
N GLN A 12 8.28 1.14 -26.50
CA GLN A 12 7.51 1.31 -27.71
C GLN A 12 6.00 1.04 -27.54
N ALA A 13 5.66 -0.10 -26.91
CA ALA A 13 4.27 -0.45 -26.65
C ALA A 13 3.63 0.57 -25.68
N MET A 14 4.41 1.06 -24.70
CA MET A 14 3.94 2.10 -23.77
C MET A 14 3.75 3.43 -24.48
N THR A 15 4.62 3.81 -25.41
CA THR A 15 4.48 5.02 -26.22
C THR A 15 3.18 4.98 -27.03
N ASN A 16 2.93 3.88 -27.76
CA ASN A 16 1.69 3.70 -28.51
C ASN A 16 0.45 3.77 -27.61
N TYR A 17 0.52 3.16 -26.43
CA TYR A 17 -0.57 3.23 -25.45
C TYR A 17 -0.77 4.65 -24.90
N ALA A 18 0.28 5.32 -24.48
CA ALA A 18 0.23 6.65 -23.89
C ALA A 18 -0.27 7.70 -24.89
N THR A 19 0.13 7.58 -26.15
CA THR A 19 -0.28 8.50 -27.23
C THR A 19 -1.53 8.05 -27.96
N LYS A 20 -2.14 6.91 -27.58
CA LYS A 20 -3.32 6.34 -28.24
C LYS A 20 -3.16 6.23 -29.77
N ASN A 21 -2.00 5.77 -30.18
CA ASN A 21 -1.64 5.74 -31.60
C ASN A 21 -1.83 7.11 -32.26
N ASN A 22 -1.22 8.14 -31.70
CA ASN A 22 -1.23 9.53 -32.19
C ASN A 22 -2.55 10.30 -31.98
N ARG A 23 -3.44 9.87 -31.09
CA ARG A 23 -4.72 10.54 -30.83
C ARG A 23 -4.81 11.23 -29.47
N ALA A 24 -3.79 11.09 -28.62
CA ALA A 24 -3.73 11.80 -27.34
C ALA A 24 -3.02 13.14 -27.50
N ASP A 25 -3.42 14.13 -26.70
CA ASP A 25 -2.74 15.42 -26.65
C ASP A 25 -1.38 15.26 -25.96
N ILE A 26 -0.31 15.64 -26.63
CA ILE A 26 1.02 15.75 -26.01
C ILE A 26 1.04 17.06 -25.22
N VAL A 27 1.17 16.93 -23.92
CA VAL A 27 1.15 18.07 -22.97
C VAL A 27 2.53 18.70 -22.87
N LYS A 28 3.58 17.88 -22.82
CA LYS A 28 4.96 18.33 -22.66
C LYS A 28 5.95 17.29 -23.16
N THR A 29 7.05 17.77 -23.73
CA THR A 29 8.25 16.98 -24.00
C THR A 29 9.46 17.61 -23.31
N ASN A 30 10.52 16.83 -23.08
CA ASN A 30 11.77 17.31 -22.50
C ASN A 30 12.95 16.60 -23.16
N HIS A 31 13.95 17.37 -23.60
CA HIS A 31 15.14 16.87 -24.30
C HIS A 31 14.80 15.95 -25.51
N LEU A 32 13.69 16.22 -26.17
CA LEU A 32 13.25 15.60 -27.42
C LEU A 32 13.11 16.67 -28.47
N SER A 33 13.40 16.36 -29.73
CA SER A 33 13.25 17.27 -30.84
C SER A 33 11.81 17.70 -31.02
N GLU A 34 11.58 18.96 -31.36
CA GLU A 34 10.24 19.51 -31.55
C GLU A 34 9.55 18.88 -32.77
N GLY A 35 8.24 18.73 -32.67
CA GLY A 35 7.39 18.28 -33.79
C GLY A 35 7.49 16.80 -34.12
N LEU A 36 8.20 16.00 -33.34
CA LEU A 36 8.28 14.56 -33.56
C LEU A 36 6.93 13.88 -33.33
N PRO A 37 6.55 12.96 -34.22
CA PRO A 37 5.47 12.05 -33.94
C PRO A 37 5.83 11.13 -32.76
N PRO A 38 4.87 10.51 -32.09
CA PRO A 38 5.13 9.66 -30.91
C PRO A 38 6.19 8.59 -31.12
N MET A 39 6.19 7.93 -32.28
CA MET A 39 7.22 6.92 -32.58
C MET A 39 8.60 7.56 -32.79
N GLY A 40 8.67 8.75 -33.39
CA GLY A 40 9.94 9.49 -33.49
C GLY A 40 10.49 9.90 -32.12
N MET A 41 9.64 10.29 -31.16
CA MET A 41 10.06 10.54 -29.78
C MET A 41 10.66 9.27 -29.15
N TRP A 42 10.03 8.12 -29.36
CA TRP A 42 10.54 6.84 -28.86
C TRP A 42 11.88 6.47 -29.53
N ASP A 43 11.97 6.62 -30.83
CA ASP A 43 13.20 6.31 -31.59
C ASP A 43 14.37 7.20 -31.13
N GLU A 44 14.13 8.47 -30.83
CA GLU A 44 15.13 9.37 -30.28
C GLU A 44 15.57 8.96 -28.87
N MET A 45 14.62 8.50 -28.01
CA MET A 45 14.94 7.93 -26.70
C MET A 45 15.80 6.66 -26.83
N VAL A 46 15.53 5.79 -27.81
CA VAL A 46 16.31 4.58 -28.08
C VAL A 46 17.71 4.93 -28.60
N LEU A 47 17.81 5.93 -29.48
CA LEU A 47 19.09 6.42 -29.97
C LEU A 47 19.97 6.90 -28.81
N HIS A 48 19.42 7.71 -27.92
CA HIS A 48 20.12 8.17 -26.72
C HIS A 48 20.58 6.98 -25.84
N GLN A 49 19.71 5.99 -25.60
CA GLN A 49 20.10 4.77 -24.86
C GLN A 49 21.26 4.03 -25.54
N SER A 50 21.29 4.00 -26.86
CA SER A 50 22.33 3.32 -27.62
C SER A 50 23.71 3.96 -27.46
N MET A 51 23.77 5.27 -27.27
CA MET A 51 25.04 6.02 -27.04
C MET A 51 25.73 5.56 -25.77
N PHE A 52 25.00 5.10 -24.77
CA PHE A 52 25.54 4.64 -23.48
C PHE A 52 25.60 3.11 -23.35
N LYS A 53 25.33 2.36 -24.43
CA LYS A 53 25.35 0.89 -24.41
C LYS A 53 26.68 0.32 -23.90
N GLN A 54 27.80 0.95 -24.28
CA GLN A 54 29.14 0.52 -23.85
C GLN A 54 29.33 0.72 -22.33
N LYS A 55 28.84 1.84 -21.77
CA LYS A 55 28.90 2.12 -20.31
C LYS A 55 28.23 1.02 -19.49
N TYR A 56 27.18 0.42 -20.02
CA TYR A 56 26.38 -0.62 -19.34
C TYR A 56 26.60 -2.04 -19.88
N ALA A 57 27.66 -2.27 -20.70
CA ALA A 57 27.89 -3.56 -21.33
C ALA A 57 28.05 -4.72 -20.32
N LYS A 58 28.68 -4.48 -19.18
CA LYS A 58 28.86 -5.50 -18.12
C LYS A 58 27.57 -5.83 -17.35
N LYS A 59 26.60 -4.92 -17.34
CA LYS A 59 25.30 -5.09 -16.69
C LYS A 59 24.24 -4.41 -17.55
N PRO A 60 23.74 -5.10 -18.57
CA PRO A 60 22.75 -4.54 -19.48
C PRO A 60 21.51 -4.05 -18.74
N ILE A 61 20.94 -2.96 -19.25
CA ILE A 61 19.73 -2.36 -18.67
C ILE A 61 18.52 -3.07 -19.29
N GLU A 62 17.82 -3.86 -18.49
CA GLU A 62 16.61 -4.55 -18.93
C GLU A 62 15.40 -3.62 -18.94
N LEU A 63 15.24 -2.81 -17.89
CA LEU A 63 14.15 -1.84 -17.77
C LEU A 63 14.65 -0.48 -18.26
N THR A 64 14.34 -0.15 -19.50
CA THR A 64 14.93 1.02 -20.20
C THR A 64 14.13 2.30 -20.01
N SER A 65 12.88 2.20 -19.54
CA SER A 65 12.01 3.36 -19.36
C SER A 65 11.29 3.31 -18.04
N ILE A 66 10.80 4.47 -17.58
CA ILE A 66 9.91 4.61 -16.44
C ILE A 66 8.60 5.18 -16.96
N ARG A 67 7.48 4.54 -16.59
CA ARG A 67 6.16 5.11 -16.83
C ARG A 67 5.57 5.65 -15.54
N PHE A 68 4.91 6.78 -15.64
CA PHE A 68 4.05 7.30 -14.59
C PHE A 68 2.63 7.48 -15.13
N GLU A 69 1.66 7.37 -14.24
CA GLU A 69 0.27 7.71 -14.45
C GLU A 69 -0.13 8.67 -13.34
N LEU A 70 -0.50 9.89 -13.72
CA LEU A 70 -0.81 10.99 -12.80
C LEU A 70 -2.29 11.36 -12.97
N SER A 71 -3.07 11.21 -11.90
CA SER A 71 -4.49 11.57 -11.87
C SER A 71 -4.71 12.59 -10.76
N PRO A 72 -4.80 13.88 -11.09
CA PRO A 72 -5.22 14.91 -10.15
C PRO A 72 -6.64 14.66 -9.62
N SER A 73 -7.14 15.55 -8.75
CA SER A 73 -8.54 15.53 -8.37
C SER A 73 -9.43 15.64 -9.61
N GLU A 74 -10.46 14.78 -9.72
CA GLU A 74 -11.39 14.80 -10.86
C GLU A 74 -12.06 16.16 -11.02
N GLU A 75 -12.43 16.78 -9.88
CA GLU A 75 -13.11 18.07 -9.84
C GLU A 75 -12.25 19.18 -10.44
N GLU A 76 -10.95 19.18 -10.16
CA GLU A 76 -9.98 20.13 -10.71
C GLU A 76 -9.65 19.81 -12.16
N ALA A 77 -9.24 18.57 -12.42
CA ALA A 77 -8.74 18.13 -13.72
C ALA A 77 -9.72 18.31 -14.88
N ARG A 78 -11.03 18.33 -14.60
CA ARG A 78 -12.06 18.60 -15.62
C ARG A 78 -12.07 20.03 -16.11
N LYS A 79 -11.56 20.98 -15.33
CA LYS A 79 -11.55 22.42 -15.63
C LYS A 79 -10.24 22.87 -16.27
N TRP A 80 -9.22 22.00 -16.26
CA TRP A 80 -7.86 22.35 -16.62
C TRP A 80 -7.67 22.48 -18.14
N ASN A 81 -6.96 23.54 -18.52
CA ASN A 81 -6.34 23.71 -19.83
C ASN A 81 -4.97 22.97 -19.89
N ILE A 82 -4.28 23.06 -21.00
CA ILE A 82 -2.99 22.39 -21.21
C ILE A 82 -1.91 22.93 -20.25
N GLU A 83 -1.90 24.25 -20.02
CA GLU A 83 -0.95 24.92 -19.14
C GLU A 83 -1.12 24.50 -17.67
N ASP A 84 -2.36 24.24 -17.24
CA ASP A 84 -2.63 23.69 -15.89
C ASP A 84 -2.01 22.29 -15.73
N TRP A 85 -2.15 21.47 -16.77
CA TRP A 85 -1.55 20.14 -16.81
C TRP A 85 -0.03 20.19 -16.82
N GLN A 86 0.57 21.13 -17.55
CA GLN A 86 2.02 21.35 -17.56
C GLN A 86 2.53 21.76 -16.18
N ARG A 87 1.87 22.73 -15.53
CA ARG A 87 2.25 23.17 -14.17
C ARG A 87 2.19 22.01 -13.16
N CYS A 88 1.12 21.24 -13.17
CA CYS A 88 0.96 20.10 -12.29
C CYS A 88 2.03 18.99 -12.55
N LEU A 89 2.38 18.80 -13.82
CA LEU A 89 3.46 17.87 -14.20
C LEU A 89 4.82 18.35 -13.70
N ASP A 90 5.11 19.65 -13.89
CA ASP A 90 6.38 20.25 -13.47
C ASP A 90 6.57 20.20 -11.96
N GLU A 91 5.51 20.50 -11.21
CA GLU A 91 5.51 20.36 -9.77
C GLU A 91 5.74 18.89 -9.35
N PHE A 92 5.08 17.93 -9.97
CA PHE A 92 5.31 16.51 -9.70
C PHE A 92 6.74 16.07 -10.00
N ILE A 93 7.32 16.53 -11.12
CA ILE A 93 8.72 16.23 -11.50
C ILE A 93 9.66 16.85 -10.48
N HIS A 94 9.43 18.10 -10.10
CA HIS A 94 10.21 18.77 -9.06
C HIS A 94 10.23 17.94 -7.77
N GLU A 95 9.07 17.51 -7.30
CA GLU A 95 8.97 16.76 -6.06
C GLU A 95 9.64 15.38 -6.12
N ILE A 96 9.52 14.66 -7.24
CA ILE A 96 10.15 13.34 -7.36
C ILE A 96 11.67 13.43 -7.45
N ASP A 97 12.20 14.46 -8.10
CA ASP A 97 13.63 14.70 -8.23
C ASP A 97 14.28 15.02 -6.88
N HIS A 98 13.53 15.61 -5.94
CA HIS A 98 13.99 15.96 -4.60
C HIS A 98 13.87 14.82 -3.57
N ILE A 99 13.37 13.65 -3.95
CA ILE A 99 13.30 12.51 -3.04
C ILE A 99 14.69 11.90 -2.85
N SER A 100 15.35 12.27 -1.76
CA SER A 100 16.70 11.79 -1.41
C SER A 100 16.71 10.37 -0.84
N LYS A 101 15.57 9.92 -0.26
CA LYS A 101 15.45 8.60 0.39
C LYS A 101 14.05 8.04 0.26
N VAL A 102 13.97 6.77 -0.10
CA VAL A 102 12.72 6.02 -0.09
C VAL A 102 12.92 4.69 0.63
N SER A 103 11.92 4.29 1.41
CA SER A 103 11.92 3.03 2.14
C SER A 103 10.66 2.25 1.88
N HIS A 104 10.79 0.93 1.79
CA HIS A 104 9.68 0.00 1.64
C HIS A 104 9.75 -1.07 2.72
N ILE A 105 8.64 -1.30 3.41
CA ILE A 105 8.53 -2.38 4.40
C ILE A 105 7.89 -3.58 3.73
N GLY A 106 8.68 -4.64 3.53
CA GLY A 106 8.22 -5.87 2.88
C GLY A 106 7.12 -6.58 3.68
N LYS A 107 6.02 -6.94 3.03
CA LYS A 107 4.84 -7.57 3.66
C LYS A 107 5.14 -8.90 4.39
N ARG A 108 6.17 -9.64 3.97
CA ARG A 108 6.44 -11.01 4.49
C ARG A 108 7.44 -11.07 5.66
N LYS A 109 8.36 -10.13 5.80
CA LYS A 109 9.46 -10.23 6.76
C LYS A 109 9.65 -9.00 7.65
N GLY A 110 8.83 -7.96 7.50
CA GLY A 110 8.97 -6.72 8.28
C GLY A 110 10.29 -5.96 8.08
N LYS A 111 11.18 -6.44 7.20
CA LYS A 111 12.47 -5.78 6.94
C LYS A 111 12.26 -4.60 6.02
N ALA A 112 12.67 -3.43 6.49
CA ALA A 112 12.73 -2.25 5.65
C ALA A 112 13.87 -2.39 4.64
N ALA A 113 13.56 -2.12 3.37
CA ALA A 113 14.56 -1.94 2.34
C ALA A 113 14.55 -0.47 1.91
N THR A 114 15.72 0.12 1.75
CA THR A 114 15.88 1.54 1.48
C THR A 114 16.66 1.75 0.18
N SER A 115 16.36 2.82 -0.54
CA SER A 115 17.20 3.37 -1.59
C SER A 115 17.45 4.85 -1.33
N VAL A 116 18.71 5.26 -1.54
CA VAL A 116 19.18 6.66 -1.48
C VAL A 116 19.68 7.15 -2.84
N LYS A 117 19.57 6.30 -3.88
CA LYS A 117 19.97 6.71 -5.23
C LYS A 117 18.88 7.61 -5.81
N PRO A 118 19.24 8.66 -6.54
CA PRO A 118 18.28 9.60 -7.10
C PRO A 118 17.51 9.02 -8.28
N THR A 119 16.39 9.63 -8.56
CA THR A 119 15.61 9.52 -9.79
C THR A 119 15.39 10.95 -10.27
N ILE A 120 16.15 11.40 -11.27
CA ILE A 120 16.13 12.79 -11.77
C ILE A 120 15.45 12.80 -13.13
N ILE A 121 14.17 13.14 -13.11
CA ILE A 121 13.35 13.14 -14.34
C ILE A 121 13.62 14.39 -15.17
N SER A 122 13.84 15.53 -14.53
CA SER A 122 14.10 16.80 -15.22
C SER A 122 15.34 16.75 -16.14
N ASN A 123 16.33 15.91 -15.83
CA ASN A 123 17.50 15.68 -16.67
C ASN A 123 17.35 14.49 -17.63
N SER A 124 16.14 14.01 -17.87
CA SER A 124 15.91 12.86 -18.76
C SER A 124 15.02 13.25 -19.94
N GLN A 125 15.19 12.55 -21.06
CA GLN A 125 14.21 12.62 -22.13
C GLN A 125 12.86 12.07 -21.64
N TYR A 126 11.80 12.83 -21.86
CA TYR A 126 10.44 12.35 -21.59
C TYR A 126 9.41 13.01 -22.49
N PHE A 127 8.25 12.39 -22.57
CA PHE A 127 7.02 13.00 -23.06
C PHE A 127 5.86 12.68 -22.12
N ALA A 128 4.90 13.61 -22.05
CA ALA A 128 3.67 13.45 -21.29
C ALA A 128 2.47 13.60 -22.22
N ALA A 129 1.54 12.63 -22.18
CA ALA A 129 0.34 12.58 -22.99
C ALA A 129 -0.92 12.56 -22.11
N LEU A 130 -1.93 13.36 -22.47
CA LEU A 130 -3.17 13.49 -21.71
C LEU A 130 -4.25 12.57 -22.26
N HIS A 131 -4.81 11.74 -21.38
CA HIS A 131 -5.98 10.92 -21.62
C HIS A 131 -7.23 11.53 -20.98
N ARG A 132 -8.25 11.85 -21.79
CA ARG A 132 -9.54 12.38 -21.32
C ARG A 132 -10.67 11.34 -21.35
N ASP A 133 -10.51 10.25 -22.09
CA ASP A 133 -11.51 9.22 -22.39
C ASP A 133 -11.25 7.87 -21.70
N SER A 134 -10.74 7.92 -20.48
CA SER A 134 -10.58 6.69 -19.67
C SER A 134 -11.94 6.05 -19.35
N LYS A 135 -11.96 4.74 -19.10
CA LYS A 135 -13.17 4.03 -18.62
C LYS A 135 -13.75 4.64 -17.34
N SER A 136 -12.91 5.30 -16.55
CA SER A 136 -13.33 6.02 -15.33
C SER A 136 -13.86 7.42 -15.60
N GLY A 137 -13.66 7.96 -16.80
CA GLY A 137 -13.99 9.34 -17.14
C GLY A 137 -13.10 10.37 -16.45
N ILE A 138 -12.05 9.93 -15.76
CA ILE A 138 -11.11 10.82 -15.04
C ILE A 138 -9.95 11.15 -15.98
N PRO A 139 -9.70 12.43 -16.30
CA PRO A 139 -8.52 12.82 -17.05
C PRO A 139 -7.24 12.48 -16.29
N HIS A 140 -6.22 12.02 -17.01
CA HIS A 140 -4.94 11.65 -16.41
C HIS A 140 -3.80 11.74 -17.42
N LEU A 141 -2.59 12.01 -16.92
CA LEU A 141 -1.38 12.01 -17.71
C LEU A 141 -0.71 10.64 -17.70
N HIS A 142 -0.21 10.26 -18.85
CA HIS A 142 0.83 9.25 -19.00
C HIS A 142 2.16 9.95 -19.29
N LEU A 143 3.13 9.79 -18.39
CA LEU A 143 4.49 10.28 -18.55
C LEU A 143 5.41 9.09 -18.82
N VAL A 144 6.12 9.13 -19.93
CA VAL A 144 7.11 8.12 -20.32
C VAL A 144 8.49 8.77 -20.29
N VAL A 145 9.38 8.24 -19.48
CA VAL A 145 10.71 8.80 -19.19
C VAL A 145 11.78 7.82 -19.64
N ASN A 146 12.82 8.32 -20.32
CA ASN A 146 14.04 7.57 -20.57
C ASN A 146 14.78 7.33 -19.25
N ARG A 147 15.14 6.09 -18.97
CA ARG A 147 15.82 5.76 -17.71
C ARG A 147 17.28 6.20 -17.69
N ILE A 148 17.92 6.40 -18.83
CA ILE A 148 19.24 7.02 -18.94
C ILE A 148 19.01 8.52 -19.09
N ASP A 149 19.58 9.31 -18.16
CA ASP A 149 19.52 10.77 -18.20
C ASP A 149 20.48 11.35 -19.26
N MET A 150 20.44 12.65 -19.47
CA MET A 150 21.25 13.32 -20.49
C MET A 150 22.76 13.19 -20.24
N ASP A 151 23.18 12.97 -19.00
CA ASP A 151 24.59 12.74 -18.63
C ASP A 151 24.99 11.25 -18.72
N GLY A 152 24.06 10.40 -19.14
CA GLY A 152 24.26 8.96 -19.25
C GLY A 152 24.24 8.24 -17.90
N ASN A 153 23.65 8.81 -16.85
CA ASN A 153 23.46 8.14 -15.60
C ASN A 153 22.15 7.39 -15.59
N LEU A 154 22.05 6.36 -14.76
CA LEU A 154 20.88 5.51 -14.68
C LEU A 154 20.00 5.93 -13.52
N ASN A 155 18.80 6.43 -13.81
CA ASN A 155 17.77 6.71 -12.83
C ASN A 155 17.44 5.47 -12.00
N ASP A 156 17.39 5.62 -10.68
CA ASP A 156 17.03 4.54 -9.79
C ASP A 156 15.53 4.24 -9.89
N VAL A 157 15.21 2.97 -10.13
CA VAL A 157 13.83 2.51 -10.22
C VAL A 157 13.39 1.69 -9.00
N LYS A 158 14.30 1.55 -8.01
CA LYS A 158 13.96 0.86 -6.78
C LYS A 158 12.92 1.67 -6.01
N PHE A 159 11.79 1.02 -5.75
CA PHE A 159 10.64 1.66 -5.09
C PHE A 159 10.08 2.87 -5.86
N ILE A 160 10.11 2.84 -7.19
CA ILE A 160 9.64 3.96 -8.02
C ILE A 160 8.14 4.25 -7.77
N GLY A 161 7.33 3.24 -7.47
CA GLY A 161 5.92 3.43 -7.10
C GLY A 161 5.76 4.20 -5.79
N GLU A 162 6.57 3.90 -4.79
CA GLU A 162 6.61 4.61 -3.51
C GLU A 162 7.08 6.06 -3.69
N ARG A 163 8.09 6.29 -4.55
CA ARG A 163 8.54 7.65 -4.90
C ARG A 163 7.41 8.46 -5.54
N ALA A 164 6.70 7.87 -6.50
CA ALA A 164 5.56 8.54 -7.13
C ALA A 164 4.46 8.91 -6.13
N VAL A 165 4.16 8.03 -5.18
CA VAL A 165 3.18 8.30 -4.11
C VAL A 165 3.67 9.41 -3.18
N MET A 166 4.97 9.43 -2.82
CA MET A 166 5.55 10.48 -1.98
C MET A 166 5.47 11.85 -2.66
N ALA A 167 5.89 11.96 -3.93
CA ALA A 167 5.79 13.19 -4.71
C ALA A 167 4.33 13.67 -4.83
N ALA A 168 3.41 12.76 -5.18
CA ALA A 168 1.99 13.09 -5.27
C ALA A 168 1.41 13.59 -3.94
N LYS A 169 1.89 13.09 -2.82
CA LYS A 169 1.45 13.53 -1.48
C LYS A 169 1.87 14.99 -1.22
N VAL A 170 3.09 15.36 -1.57
CA VAL A 170 3.58 16.74 -1.42
C VAL A 170 2.76 17.68 -2.31
N VAL A 171 2.56 17.34 -3.59
CA VAL A 171 1.71 18.11 -4.50
C VAL A 171 0.29 18.26 -3.94
N ASN A 172 -0.31 17.19 -3.40
CA ASN A 172 -1.63 17.26 -2.76
C ASN A 172 -1.66 18.24 -1.58
N GLN A 173 -0.58 18.29 -0.78
CA GLN A 173 -0.47 19.22 0.35
C GLN A 173 -0.39 20.68 -0.11
N HIS A 174 0.40 20.98 -1.15
CA HIS A 174 0.51 22.33 -1.72
C HIS A 174 -0.82 22.85 -2.25
N HIS A 175 -1.61 21.99 -2.90
CA HIS A 175 -2.92 22.35 -3.45
C HIS A 175 -4.09 22.19 -2.47
N GLY A 176 -3.87 21.73 -1.25
CA GLY A 176 -4.95 21.43 -0.31
C GLY A 176 -5.87 20.28 -0.76
N TRP A 177 -5.41 19.45 -1.68
CA TRP A 177 -6.19 18.31 -2.18
C TRP A 177 -6.21 17.17 -1.16
N LYS A 178 -7.35 16.50 -1.08
CA LYS A 178 -7.48 15.32 -0.25
C LYS A 178 -6.62 14.18 -0.80
N ASP A 179 -5.78 13.59 0.05
CA ASP A 179 -5.03 12.40 -0.33
C ASP A 179 -5.99 11.21 -0.46
N ALA A 180 -5.95 10.56 -1.61
CA ALA A 180 -6.77 9.38 -1.87
C ALA A 180 -6.42 8.20 -0.94
N MET A 181 -5.17 8.10 -0.50
CA MET A 181 -4.73 7.10 0.47
C MET A 181 -5.34 7.37 1.84
N ASP A 182 -5.32 8.62 2.31
CA ASP A 182 -5.93 9.02 3.58
C ASP A 182 -7.45 8.77 3.59
N ILE A 183 -8.13 9.09 2.47
CA ILE A 183 -9.56 8.80 2.32
C ILE A 183 -9.82 7.29 2.41
N ARG A 184 -8.98 6.48 1.73
CA ARG A 184 -9.10 5.03 1.76
C ARG A 184 -8.84 4.46 3.16
N GLU A 185 -7.80 4.92 3.83
CA GLU A 185 -7.44 4.48 5.19
C GLU A 185 -8.54 4.81 6.20
N LYS A 186 -9.06 6.05 6.18
CA LYS A 186 -10.21 6.43 7.01
C LYS A 186 -11.43 5.57 6.74
N ARG A 187 -11.68 5.22 5.47
CA ARG A 187 -12.78 4.32 5.09
C ARG A 187 -12.56 2.91 5.60
N ILE A 188 -11.34 2.36 5.44
CA ILE A 188 -10.97 1.03 5.98
C ILE A 188 -11.14 1.00 7.50
N ALA A 189 -10.69 2.02 8.21
CA ALA A 189 -10.87 2.13 9.66
C ALA A 189 -12.35 2.15 10.06
N LYS A 190 -13.17 2.96 9.38
CA LYS A 190 -14.62 3.03 9.63
C LYS A 190 -15.30 1.68 9.41
N ILE A 191 -14.99 0.98 8.31
CA ILE A 191 -15.55 -0.34 8.02
C ILE A 191 -15.06 -1.36 9.05
N THR A 192 -13.77 -1.34 9.40
CA THR A 192 -13.21 -2.24 10.41
C THR A 192 -13.96 -2.11 11.73
N ASN A 193 -14.19 -0.88 12.21
CA ASN A 193 -14.94 -0.64 13.44
C ASN A 193 -16.38 -1.15 13.33
N ALA A 194 -17.06 -0.87 12.22
CA ALA A 194 -18.43 -1.37 12.00
C ALA A 194 -18.49 -2.92 12.00
N CYS A 195 -17.50 -3.58 11.39
CA CYS A 195 -17.38 -5.04 11.42
C CYS A 195 -17.20 -5.57 12.85
N LEU A 196 -16.32 -4.95 13.63
CA LEU A 196 -16.09 -5.36 15.02
C LEU A 196 -17.32 -5.13 15.90
N ASP A 197 -18.05 -4.02 15.72
CA ASP A 197 -19.27 -3.72 16.45
C ASP A 197 -20.39 -4.71 16.13
N VAL A 198 -20.54 -5.09 14.85
CA VAL A 198 -21.48 -6.14 14.45
C VAL A 198 -21.12 -7.46 15.10
N LEU A 199 -19.84 -7.87 15.07
CA LEU A 199 -19.41 -9.11 15.73
C LEU A 199 -19.72 -9.10 17.23
N ARG A 200 -19.50 -7.99 17.94
CA ARG A 200 -19.86 -7.85 19.37
C ARG A 200 -21.36 -7.97 19.63
N SER A 201 -22.19 -7.57 18.69
CA SER A 201 -23.65 -7.61 18.80
C SER A 201 -24.29 -8.96 18.45
N MET A 202 -23.52 -9.94 18.04
CA MET A 202 -23.98 -11.26 17.64
C MET A 202 -23.86 -12.25 18.80
N SER A 203 -24.86 -13.09 18.99
CA SER A 203 -24.81 -14.20 19.96
C SER A 203 -24.15 -15.44 19.41
N ALA A 204 -24.24 -15.67 18.10
CA ALA A 204 -23.58 -16.73 17.36
C ALA A 204 -23.10 -16.17 16.00
N PHE A 205 -21.99 -16.69 15.48
CA PHE A 205 -21.49 -16.26 14.19
C PHE A 205 -22.22 -16.97 13.05
N ASP A 206 -22.84 -16.16 12.19
CA ASP A 206 -23.43 -16.60 10.93
C ASP A 206 -23.14 -15.56 9.85
N TRP A 207 -22.78 -16.01 8.65
CA TRP A 207 -22.38 -15.12 7.56
C TRP A 207 -23.52 -14.25 7.03
N ASN A 208 -24.73 -14.78 6.97
CA ASN A 208 -25.89 -14.02 6.46
C ASN A 208 -26.27 -12.95 7.47
N VAL A 209 -26.38 -13.34 8.75
CA VAL A 209 -26.67 -12.40 9.84
C VAL A 209 -25.61 -11.30 9.93
N TYR A 210 -24.34 -11.67 9.79
CA TYR A 210 -23.24 -10.71 9.75
C TYR A 210 -23.37 -9.71 8.60
N ALA A 211 -23.61 -10.21 7.39
CA ALA A 211 -23.77 -9.37 6.22
C ALA A 211 -25.04 -8.48 6.33
N ASP A 212 -26.15 -9.00 6.81
CA ASP A 212 -27.40 -8.24 6.93
C ASP A 212 -27.30 -7.13 7.98
N LYS A 213 -26.67 -7.40 9.13
CA LYS A 213 -26.37 -6.35 10.11
C LYS A 213 -25.48 -5.24 9.56
N LEU A 214 -24.53 -5.56 8.68
CA LEU A 214 -23.70 -4.56 8.01
C LEU A 214 -24.48 -3.78 6.95
N ARG A 215 -25.38 -4.43 6.20
CA ARG A 215 -26.28 -3.76 5.25
C ARG A 215 -27.21 -2.79 5.96
N THR A 216 -27.77 -3.18 7.11
CA THR A 216 -28.61 -2.29 7.95
C THR A 216 -27.83 -1.04 8.42
N LYS A 217 -26.50 -1.15 8.59
CA LYS A 217 -25.63 0.00 8.87
C LYS A 217 -25.25 0.81 7.61
N GLY A 218 -25.80 0.51 6.44
CA GLY A 218 -25.57 1.22 5.18
C GLY A 218 -24.32 0.78 4.40
N TYR A 219 -23.76 -0.39 4.68
CA TYR A 219 -22.62 -0.92 3.94
C TYR A 219 -23.07 -1.88 2.83
N ASP A 220 -22.59 -1.65 1.61
CA ASP A 220 -22.78 -2.60 0.50
C ASP A 220 -21.73 -3.71 0.61
N ILE A 221 -22.11 -4.82 1.23
CA ILE A 221 -21.27 -6.01 1.42
C ILE A 221 -21.70 -7.13 0.48
N GLU A 222 -20.73 -7.70 -0.21
CA GLU A 222 -20.88 -8.87 -1.09
C GLU A 222 -20.11 -10.06 -0.51
N LEU A 223 -20.81 -11.17 -0.24
CA LEU A 223 -20.21 -12.44 0.14
C LEU A 223 -19.79 -13.20 -1.13
N ILE A 224 -18.55 -13.66 -1.19
CA ILE A 224 -18.01 -14.47 -2.27
C ILE A 224 -18.10 -15.92 -1.83
N ARG A 225 -19.02 -16.67 -2.45
CA ARG A 225 -19.31 -18.07 -2.10
C ARG A 225 -18.61 -19.04 -3.04
N ASP A 226 -18.49 -20.27 -2.58
CA ASP A 226 -18.01 -21.37 -3.41
C ASP A 226 -18.97 -21.63 -4.56
N LYS A 227 -18.43 -22.04 -5.71
CA LYS A 227 -19.25 -22.33 -6.91
C LYS A 227 -20.04 -23.63 -6.77
N THR A 228 -19.49 -24.60 -6.03
CA THR A 228 -20.07 -25.92 -5.81
C THR A 228 -20.85 -26.04 -4.51
N ASP A 229 -20.46 -25.26 -3.50
CA ASP A 229 -21.09 -25.21 -2.17
C ASP A 229 -21.46 -23.76 -1.81
N GLN A 230 -22.69 -23.37 -2.08
CA GLN A 230 -23.19 -22.02 -1.81
C GLN A 230 -23.25 -21.68 -0.29
N ALA A 231 -23.18 -22.67 0.59
CA ALA A 231 -23.11 -22.42 2.03
C ALA A 231 -21.71 -21.91 2.45
N LYS A 232 -20.69 -22.28 1.70
CA LYS A 232 -19.30 -21.96 2.01
C LYS A 232 -18.89 -20.58 1.49
N VAL A 233 -18.51 -19.68 2.40
CA VAL A 233 -17.98 -18.36 2.07
C VAL A 233 -16.48 -18.42 1.94
N HIS A 234 -15.93 -18.02 0.79
CA HIS A 234 -14.48 -17.91 0.52
C HIS A 234 -13.91 -16.55 0.80
N GLY A 235 -14.74 -15.52 0.72
CA GLY A 235 -14.31 -14.13 0.88
C GLY A 235 -15.50 -13.20 1.00
N TYR A 236 -15.21 -11.95 1.28
CA TYR A 236 -16.19 -10.89 1.16
C TYR A 236 -15.50 -9.57 0.85
N ARG A 237 -16.27 -8.63 0.30
CA ARG A 237 -15.82 -7.29 -0.06
C ARG A 237 -16.91 -6.26 0.18
N PHE A 238 -16.48 -5.04 0.43
CA PHE A 238 -17.35 -3.87 0.49
C PHE A 238 -17.25 -3.11 -0.81
N LYS A 239 -18.39 -2.66 -1.37
CA LYS A 239 -18.45 -1.86 -2.59
C LYS A 239 -18.68 -0.40 -2.26
N PHE A 240 -18.02 0.49 -2.99
CA PHE A 240 -18.15 1.95 -2.91
C PHE A 240 -18.07 2.52 -4.32
N GLY A 241 -19.20 2.62 -4.99
CA GLY A 241 -19.22 2.95 -6.40
C GLY A 241 -18.34 2.00 -7.20
N ARG A 242 -17.27 2.52 -7.84
CA ARG A 242 -16.33 1.71 -8.63
C ARG A 242 -15.21 1.07 -7.80
N SER A 243 -15.04 1.44 -6.54
CA SER A 243 -13.97 0.92 -5.69
C SER A 243 -14.46 -0.21 -4.78
N THR A 244 -13.56 -1.10 -4.41
CA THR A 244 -13.83 -2.18 -3.46
C THR A 244 -12.78 -2.24 -2.36
N ILE A 245 -13.20 -2.66 -1.16
CA ILE A 245 -12.32 -2.97 -0.03
C ILE A 245 -12.53 -4.44 0.31
N LYS A 246 -11.45 -5.22 0.26
CA LYS A 246 -11.49 -6.66 0.51
C LYS A 246 -11.36 -6.95 2.01
N ALA A 247 -11.91 -8.06 2.48
CA ALA A 247 -11.73 -8.57 3.84
C ALA A 247 -10.27 -8.61 4.30
N SER A 248 -9.33 -8.88 3.38
CA SER A 248 -7.89 -8.91 3.66
C SER A 248 -7.25 -7.56 3.98
N GLU A 249 -7.98 -6.48 3.79
CA GLU A 249 -7.55 -5.11 4.11
C GLU A 249 -8.08 -4.64 5.48
N LEU A 250 -8.99 -5.42 6.09
CA LEU A 250 -9.69 -5.07 7.31
C LEU A 250 -9.05 -5.69 8.56
N GLY A 251 -9.01 -4.91 9.62
CA GLY A 251 -8.54 -5.33 10.94
C GLY A 251 -7.03 -5.51 11.05
N VAL A 252 -6.55 -5.42 12.27
CA VAL A 252 -5.12 -5.63 12.58
C VAL A 252 -4.74 -7.08 12.26
N GLY A 253 -3.64 -7.26 11.53
CA GLY A 253 -3.16 -8.59 11.13
C GLY A 253 -4.15 -9.38 10.27
N ARG A 254 -5.04 -8.69 9.53
CA ARG A 254 -6.10 -9.30 8.73
C ARG A 254 -7.10 -10.13 9.56
N SER A 255 -7.42 -9.66 10.76
CA SER A 255 -8.27 -10.38 11.72
C SER A 255 -9.71 -10.62 11.23
N LEU A 256 -10.14 -9.89 10.20
CA LEU A 256 -11.49 -9.98 9.62
C LEU A 256 -11.55 -10.81 8.32
N THR A 257 -10.48 -11.52 7.94
CA THR A 257 -10.56 -12.49 6.83
C THR A 257 -11.42 -13.68 7.19
N VAL A 258 -11.98 -14.37 6.18
CA VAL A 258 -12.82 -15.55 6.37
C VAL A 258 -12.17 -16.58 7.31
N SER A 259 -10.87 -16.83 7.14
CA SER A 259 -10.13 -17.78 7.98
C SER A 259 -9.89 -17.35 9.43
N LYS A 260 -10.13 -16.07 9.76
CA LYS A 260 -9.82 -15.51 11.09
C LYS A 260 -11.01 -14.87 11.80
N ILE A 261 -12.09 -14.57 11.09
CA ILE A 261 -13.20 -13.80 11.63
C ILE A 261 -13.92 -14.52 12.78
N GLU A 262 -14.05 -15.84 12.73
CA GLU A 262 -14.64 -16.61 13.82
C GLU A 262 -13.80 -16.56 15.09
N ASN A 263 -12.47 -16.63 14.96
CA ASN A 263 -11.58 -16.45 16.10
C ASN A 263 -11.65 -15.02 16.66
N THR A 264 -11.87 -14.03 15.79
CA THR A 264 -12.09 -12.66 16.22
C THR A 264 -13.42 -12.52 16.94
N PHE A 265 -14.49 -13.13 16.42
CA PHE A 265 -15.79 -13.19 17.07
C PHE A 265 -15.69 -13.81 18.48
N ARG A 266 -15.08 -15.02 18.62
CA ARG A 266 -14.92 -15.69 19.93
C ARG A 266 -14.18 -14.81 20.94
N ARG A 267 -13.19 -14.02 20.52
CA ARG A 267 -12.47 -13.10 21.40
C ARG A 267 -13.28 -11.87 21.81
N LEU A 268 -14.24 -11.47 20.97
CA LEU A 268 -15.10 -10.32 21.23
C LEU A 268 -16.38 -10.68 21.98
N SER A 269 -16.79 -11.97 21.95
CA SER A 269 -17.94 -12.46 22.69
C SER A 269 -17.62 -12.46 24.18
N PRO A 270 -18.59 -12.02 25.04
CA PRO A 270 -18.42 -12.11 26.50
C PRO A 270 -18.13 -13.57 26.87
N GLN A 271 -17.04 -13.83 27.58
CA GLN A 271 -16.82 -15.16 28.18
C GLN A 271 -17.95 -15.40 29.19
N PRO A 272 -18.60 -16.58 29.16
CA PRO A 272 -19.54 -16.91 30.23
C PRO A 272 -18.75 -16.82 31.55
N THR A 273 -19.23 -15.97 32.44
CA THR A 273 -18.69 -15.89 33.81
C THR A 273 -18.72 -17.30 34.39
N PRO A 274 -17.61 -17.86 34.94
CA PRO A 274 -17.66 -19.15 35.59
C PRO A 274 -18.70 -19.06 36.67
N VAL A 275 -19.76 -19.83 36.54
CA VAL A 275 -20.72 -20.00 37.61
C VAL A 275 -19.97 -20.59 38.78
N ALA A 276 -19.82 -19.84 39.86
CA ALA A 276 -19.24 -20.33 41.09
C ALA A 276 -20.02 -21.57 41.48
N VAL A 277 -19.40 -22.74 41.33
CA VAL A 277 -19.95 -23.99 41.82
C VAL A 277 -20.13 -23.81 43.31
N GLY A 278 -21.39 -23.79 43.75
CA GLY A 278 -21.76 -23.53 45.11
C GLY A 278 -20.95 -24.40 46.09
N GLN A 279 -20.42 -23.75 47.06
CA GLN A 279 -19.82 -24.40 48.24
C GLN A 279 -20.85 -25.36 48.85
N ARG A 280 -20.55 -26.64 48.86
CA ARG A 280 -21.27 -27.59 49.69
C ARG A 280 -21.14 -27.17 51.15
N PRO A 281 -22.19 -27.21 51.97
CA PRO A 281 -22.09 -26.91 53.37
C PRO A 281 -21.22 -27.99 54.06
N ALA A 282 -20.26 -27.53 54.86
CA ALA A 282 -19.40 -28.35 55.68
C ALA A 282 -20.25 -29.12 56.71
N SER A 283 -20.24 -30.45 56.68
CA SER A 283 -20.72 -31.29 57.76
C SER A 283 -19.59 -31.39 58.81
N SER A 284 -19.94 -30.91 59.99
CA SER A 284 -19.19 -31.06 61.23
C SER A 284 -19.08 -32.50 61.70
N VAL A 285 -17.90 -33.01 61.98
CA VAL A 285 -17.63 -34.13 62.89
C VAL A 285 -16.22 -33.96 63.52
N PRO A 286 -16.01 -34.34 64.78
CA PRO A 286 -15.09 -33.68 65.73
C PRO A 286 -13.71 -34.32 65.78
N SER A 287 -12.83 -33.57 66.47
CA SER A 287 -11.46 -33.86 66.89
C SER A 287 -11.17 -35.22 67.47
N ASP A 288 -10.02 -35.82 67.14
CA ASP A 288 -9.16 -36.36 68.17
C ASP A 288 -7.68 -36.38 67.75
N THR A 289 -6.89 -35.88 68.56
CA THR A 289 -5.54 -35.98 69.11
C THR A 289 -4.55 -36.94 68.43
N THR A 290 -3.36 -36.51 68.20
CA THR A 290 -2.03 -36.77 68.77
C THR A 290 -0.90 -36.68 67.76
N MET A 291 0.09 -35.86 68.10
CA MET A 291 1.57 -36.01 68.11
C MET A 291 2.24 -36.92 67.05
N ASP A 292 3.23 -36.54 66.32
CA ASP A 292 4.59 -36.23 66.72
C ASP A 292 5.52 -36.09 65.49
N SER A 293 6.46 -35.20 65.60
CA SER A 293 7.89 -35.31 65.25
C SER A 293 8.37 -35.31 63.78
N GLN A 294 9.06 -34.23 63.49
CA GLN A 294 10.47 -34.13 63.00
C GLN A 294 10.87 -34.67 61.62
N ASN A 295 11.38 -33.82 60.82
CA ASN A 295 12.77 -33.56 60.35
C ASN A 295 12.75 -32.93 58.99
N ALA A 296 13.24 -31.76 58.84
CA ALA A 296 14.59 -31.29 58.56
C ALA A 296 15.18 -31.72 57.19
N ALA A 297 15.53 -30.72 56.47
CA ALA A 297 16.75 -30.48 55.70
C ALA A 297 16.50 -30.20 54.19
N VAL A 298 16.73 -29.00 53.78
CA VAL A 298 17.98 -28.37 53.31
C VAL A 298 18.17 -28.39 51.77
N SER A 299 18.35 -27.21 51.30
CA SER A 299 19.20 -26.75 50.18
C SER A 299 18.64 -26.95 48.75
N SER A 300 18.86 -26.08 47.81
CA SER A 300 19.83 -25.01 47.62
C SER A 300 19.42 -24.14 46.46
N GLY A 301 19.73 -22.90 46.58
CA GLY A 301 19.54 -21.87 45.60
C GLY A 301 20.45 -21.95 44.37
N ARG A 302 20.03 -21.23 43.36
CA ARG A 302 20.94 -20.56 42.43
C ARG A 302 20.31 -19.32 41.85
N SER A 303 20.75 -18.23 42.40
CA SER A 303 20.74 -16.88 41.77
C SER A 303 21.64 -16.88 40.55
N ARG A 304 21.24 -16.21 39.46
CA ARG A 304 22.14 -15.73 38.43
C ARG A 304 21.94 -14.26 38.20
N THR A 305 23.00 -13.59 38.43
CA THR A 305 23.39 -12.20 38.40
C THR A 305 23.17 -11.54 37.04
N VAL A 306 22.75 -10.30 37.13
CA VAL A 306 22.82 -9.20 36.17
C VAL A 306 24.27 -8.96 35.75
N ASN A 307 24.49 -8.71 34.47
CA ASN A 307 25.74 -8.13 33.99
C ASN A 307 25.46 -6.91 33.12
N ASP A 308 25.76 -5.76 33.66
CA ASP A 308 25.91 -4.49 32.99
C ASP A 308 27.13 -4.53 32.07
N GLY A 309 26.95 -4.16 30.81
CA GLY A 309 28.01 -4.02 29.82
C GLY A 309 27.94 -2.68 29.10
N LYS A 310 28.80 -1.80 29.51
CA LYS A 310 29.12 -0.43 29.06
C LYS A 310 29.11 -0.22 27.54
N LEU A 311 28.55 0.90 27.18
CA LEU A 311 28.72 1.65 25.94
C LEU A 311 30.19 2.07 25.75
N VAL A 312 30.75 1.80 24.56
CA VAL A 312 31.99 2.42 24.07
C VAL A 312 31.72 2.95 22.66
N LEU A 313 31.76 4.25 22.51
CA LEU A 313 31.85 4.98 21.25
C LEU A 313 33.33 5.01 20.78
N PRO A 314 33.63 4.91 19.50
CA PRO A 314 34.84 5.48 18.94
C PRO A 314 34.57 6.75 18.19
N ALA A 315 35.37 7.75 18.50
CA ALA A 315 35.55 8.98 17.75
C ALA A 315 36.44 8.72 16.51
N ARG A 316 36.05 9.29 15.42
CA ARG A 316 36.67 10.10 14.37
C ARG A 316 35.99 9.92 13.04
#